data_dde5af8ff7b7c2d3a835dc66f83be934
#
_entry.id   dde5af8ff7b7c2d3a835dc66f83be934
#
_cell.length_a   1.000
_cell.length_b   1.000
_cell.length_c   1.000
_cell.angle_alpha   90.00
_cell.angle_beta   90.00
_cell.angle_gamma   90.00
#
_symmetry.space_group_name_H-M   'P 1'
#
loop_
_entity.id
_entity.type
_entity.pdbx_description
1 polymer ?
#
loop_
_entity_poly.entity_id
_entity_poly.type
_entity_poly.pdbx_seq_one_letter_code
_entity_poly.pdbx_strand_id
1 'polypeptide(L)'
;MEIRRIEPADRAALEGFLDSIPDADRTFLKEDVADPDVVAAWARPGDARAIAVEDDAVLGYVAVIPLHGWSSHVGEVRIVVDPARRGRGVGRALARHAVIEATGLGLAKLVVEVIADQEPLIAMFRALGFEPEALLVDHVRDRSGALRDLLVLAHAVDREWAAMTATGIVEAL
;
A
#
# COMPACT_ATOMS: atom_id res chain seq x y z
N MET A 1 2.28 -17.39 4.26
CA MET A 1 2.05 -16.11 3.52
C MET A 1 3.34 -15.70 2.85
N GLU A 2 3.32 -15.48 1.56
CA GLU A 2 4.42 -14.98 0.73
C GLU A 2 4.05 -13.59 0.19
N ILE A 3 5.05 -12.69 0.04
CA ILE A 3 4.85 -11.41 -0.65
C ILE A 3 5.74 -11.41 -1.89
N ARG A 4 5.14 -11.22 -3.04
CA ARG A 4 5.83 -11.23 -4.32
C ARG A 4 5.20 -10.25 -5.31
N ARG A 5 5.94 -9.91 -6.34
CA ARG A 5 5.43 -9.08 -7.44
C ARG A 5 4.25 -9.76 -8.13
N ILE A 6 3.36 -8.93 -8.67
CA ILE A 6 2.23 -9.38 -9.46
C ILE A 6 2.74 -9.94 -10.80
N GLU A 7 2.24 -11.10 -11.17
CA GLU A 7 2.49 -11.75 -12.46
C GLU A 7 1.20 -11.80 -13.29
N PRO A 8 1.29 -11.92 -14.62
CA PRO A 8 0.09 -12.02 -15.47
C PRO A 8 -0.83 -13.19 -15.10
N ALA A 9 -0.28 -14.26 -14.52
CA ALA A 9 -1.04 -15.43 -14.05
C ALA A 9 -1.93 -15.12 -12.83
N ASP A 10 -1.63 -14.05 -12.07
CA ASP A 10 -2.38 -13.68 -10.86
C ASP A 10 -3.70 -12.97 -11.17
N ARG A 11 -3.95 -12.63 -12.44
CA ARG A 11 -5.08 -11.80 -12.85
C ARG A 11 -6.41 -12.25 -12.23
N ALA A 12 -6.75 -13.53 -12.39
CA ALA A 12 -8.03 -14.06 -11.91
C ALA A 12 -8.15 -14.02 -10.37
N ALA A 13 -7.06 -14.34 -9.65
CA ALA A 13 -7.03 -14.29 -8.20
C ALA A 13 -7.11 -12.83 -7.68
N LEU A 14 -6.46 -11.91 -8.38
CA LEU A 14 -6.48 -10.49 -8.06
C LEU A 14 -7.87 -9.87 -8.33
N GLU A 15 -8.51 -10.18 -9.46
CA GLU A 15 -9.88 -9.77 -9.76
C GLU A 15 -10.84 -10.27 -8.67
N GLY A 16 -10.77 -11.56 -8.31
CA GLY A 16 -11.56 -12.12 -7.21
C GLY A 16 -11.33 -11.46 -5.85
N PHE A 17 -10.07 -11.12 -5.54
CA PHE A 17 -9.73 -10.34 -4.34
C PHE A 17 -10.37 -8.95 -4.37
N LEU A 18 -10.25 -8.22 -5.48
CA LEU A 18 -10.81 -6.88 -5.61
C LEU A 18 -12.34 -6.89 -5.54
N ASP A 19 -12.99 -7.93 -6.10
CA ASP A 19 -14.44 -8.11 -6.01
C ASP A 19 -14.90 -8.37 -4.58
N SER A 20 -14.06 -8.98 -3.75
CA SER A 20 -14.35 -9.23 -2.33
C SER A 20 -14.28 -7.98 -1.46
N ILE A 21 -13.66 -6.88 -1.95
CA ILE A 21 -13.53 -5.63 -1.19
C ILE A 21 -14.90 -4.96 -1.06
N PRO A 22 -15.40 -4.70 0.16
CA PRO A 22 -16.67 -4.02 0.38
C PRO A 22 -16.72 -2.64 -0.28
N ASP A 23 -17.89 -2.23 -0.74
CA ASP A 23 -18.07 -0.94 -1.42
C ASP A 23 -17.59 0.26 -0.58
N ALA A 24 -17.76 0.23 0.72
CA ALA A 24 -17.26 1.26 1.62
C ALA A 24 -15.73 1.39 1.55
N ASP A 25 -15.03 0.25 1.46
CA ASP A 25 -13.56 0.19 1.40
C ASP A 25 -13.02 0.50 -0.01
N ARG A 26 -13.85 0.31 -1.05
CA ARG A 26 -13.49 0.69 -2.44
C ARG A 26 -13.27 2.20 -2.62
N THR A 27 -13.79 3.03 -1.72
CA THR A 27 -13.47 4.47 -1.67
C THR A 27 -11.96 4.73 -1.57
N PHE A 28 -11.22 3.81 -0.95
CA PHE A 28 -9.78 3.94 -0.70
C PHE A 28 -8.90 3.44 -1.86
N LEU A 29 -9.52 2.81 -2.86
CA LEU A 29 -8.86 2.43 -4.10
C LEU A 29 -8.86 3.65 -5.03
N LYS A 30 -7.68 4.24 -5.25
CA LYS A 30 -7.53 5.45 -6.07
C LYS A 30 -7.62 5.18 -7.58
N GLU A 31 -7.60 3.90 -7.97
CA GLU A 31 -7.68 3.46 -9.36
C GLU A 31 -9.06 2.83 -9.60
N ASP A 32 -9.57 2.95 -10.80
CA ASP A 32 -10.82 2.28 -11.19
C ASP A 32 -10.57 0.78 -11.41
N VAL A 33 -10.64 0.03 -10.31
CA VAL A 33 -10.43 -1.43 -10.33
C VAL A 33 -11.61 -2.20 -10.93
N ALA A 34 -12.71 -1.53 -11.26
CA ALA A 34 -13.79 -2.12 -12.05
C ALA A 34 -13.43 -2.21 -13.54
N ASP A 35 -12.45 -1.43 -13.99
CA ASP A 35 -11.91 -1.55 -15.35
C ASP A 35 -10.85 -2.68 -15.40
N PRO A 36 -11.12 -3.78 -16.15
CA PRO A 36 -10.19 -4.89 -16.26
C PRO A 36 -8.83 -4.53 -16.84
N ASP A 37 -8.75 -3.47 -17.67
CA ASP A 37 -7.51 -3.02 -18.28
C ASP A 37 -6.60 -2.33 -17.26
N VAL A 38 -7.19 -1.67 -16.24
CA VAL A 38 -6.45 -1.08 -15.12
C VAL A 38 -5.78 -2.20 -14.31
N VAL A 39 -6.53 -3.24 -13.95
CA VAL A 39 -5.99 -4.38 -13.18
C VAL A 39 -4.95 -5.16 -13.99
N ALA A 40 -5.19 -5.39 -15.28
CA ALA A 40 -4.22 -6.05 -16.17
C ALA A 40 -2.91 -5.25 -16.31
N ALA A 41 -2.98 -3.92 -16.20
CA ALA A 41 -1.80 -3.08 -16.24
C ALA A 41 -0.89 -3.22 -15.00
N TRP A 42 -1.40 -3.73 -13.88
CA TRP A 42 -0.64 -3.89 -12.65
C TRP A 42 0.47 -4.96 -12.72
N ALA A 43 0.35 -5.90 -13.65
CA ALA A 43 1.36 -6.94 -13.90
C ALA A 43 2.45 -6.50 -14.91
N ARG A 44 2.55 -5.21 -15.24
CA ARG A 44 3.56 -4.73 -16.19
C ARG A 44 4.96 -4.82 -15.60
N PRO A 45 5.97 -5.23 -16.39
CA PRO A 45 7.35 -5.22 -15.96
C PRO A 45 7.79 -3.80 -15.51
N GLY A 46 8.43 -3.73 -14.34
CA GLY A 46 8.93 -2.47 -13.78
C GLY A 46 8.00 -1.78 -12.79
N ASP A 47 6.73 -2.18 -12.70
CA ASP A 47 5.83 -1.68 -11.67
C ASP A 47 6.19 -2.26 -10.30
N ALA A 48 6.28 -1.38 -9.29
CA ALA A 48 6.51 -1.76 -7.91
C ALA A 48 5.18 -2.11 -7.22
N ARG A 49 4.55 -3.19 -7.72
CA ARG A 49 3.28 -3.72 -7.21
C ARG A 49 3.46 -5.15 -6.75
N ALA A 50 2.97 -5.46 -5.57
CA ALA A 50 3.09 -6.78 -4.97
C ALA A 50 1.78 -7.22 -4.31
N ILE A 51 1.62 -8.53 -4.18
CA ILE A 51 0.53 -9.19 -3.47
C ILE A 51 1.06 -10.06 -2.35
N ALA A 52 0.31 -10.14 -1.27
CA ALA A 52 0.47 -11.16 -0.25
C ALA A 52 -0.42 -12.35 -0.62
N VAL A 53 0.16 -13.54 -0.74
CA VAL A 53 -0.55 -14.77 -1.11
C VAL A 53 -0.37 -15.86 -0.07
N GLU A 54 -1.41 -16.68 0.09
CA GLU A 54 -1.41 -17.87 0.93
C GLU A 54 -2.40 -18.87 0.32
N ASP A 55 -1.94 -20.10 0.04
CA ASP A 55 -2.77 -21.15 -0.57
C ASP A 55 -3.51 -20.68 -1.85
N ASP A 56 -2.77 -20.01 -2.74
CA ASP A 56 -3.26 -19.40 -4.00
C ASP A 56 -4.29 -18.26 -3.82
N ALA A 57 -4.61 -17.87 -2.60
CA ALA A 57 -5.49 -16.74 -2.32
C ALA A 57 -4.71 -15.44 -2.13
N VAL A 58 -5.18 -14.35 -2.74
CA VAL A 58 -4.65 -13.00 -2.50
C VAL A 58 -5.22 -12.46 -1.20
N LEU A 59 -4.35 -12.16 -0.24
CA LEU A 59 -4.71 -11.61 1.08
C LEU A 59 -4.65 -10.10 1.13
N GLY A 60 -3.92 -9.49 0.21
CA GLY A 60 -3.74 -8.06 0.13
C GLY A 60 -2.80 -7.66 -1.00
N TYR A 61 -2.78 -6.37 -1.26
CA TYR A 61 -2.06 -5.72 -2.34
C TYR A 61 -1.32 -4.50 -1.82
N VAL A 62 -0.15 -4.24 -2.38
CA VAL A 62 0.61 -3.01 -2.14
C VAL A 62 1.23 -2.51 -3.44
N ALA A 63 1.29 -1.19 -3.60
CA ALA A 63 2.03 -0.52 -4.66
C ALA A 63 2.87 0.60 -4.08
N VAL A 64 4.03 0.84 -4.70
CA VAL A 64 4.83 2.06 -4.54
C VAL A 64 4.84 2.78 -5.87
N ILE A 65 4.16 3.91 -5.94
CA ILE A 65 3.98 4.71 -7.16
C ILE A 65 4.91 5.94 -7.08
N PRO A 66 6.04 5.97 -7.81
CA PRO A 66 6.88 7.16 -7.86
C PRO A 66 6.10 8.37 -8.40
N LEU A 67 6.25 9.51 -7.75
CA LEU A 67 5.68 10.75 -8.24
C LEU A 67 6.53 11.30 -9.41
N HIS A 68 5.99 12.30 -10.12
CA HIS A 68 6.61 12.82 -11.32
C HIS A 68 7.28 14.20 -11.09
N GLY A 69 8.19 14.55 -11.99
CA GLY A 69 8.81 15.87 -12.03
C GLY A 69 9.67 16.15 -10.80
N TRP A 70 9.46 17.29 -10.17
CA TRP A 70 10.24 17.72 -9.00
C TRP A 70 10.05 16.85 -7.76
N SER A 71 8.99 16.03 -7.71
CA SER A 71 8.73 15.07 -6.64
C SER A 71 9.14 13.64 -7.00
N SER A 72 9.94 13.42 -8.03
CA SER A 72 10.34 12.07 -8.50
C SER A 72 11.12 11.24 -7.47
N HIS A 73 11.61 11.86 -6.41
CA HIS A 73 12.25 11.20 -5.25
C HIS A 73 11.23 10.72 -4.20
N VAL A 74 9.95 10.96 -4.39
CA VAL A 74 8.86 10.59 -3.49
C VAL A 74 8.03 9.46 -4.11
N GLY A 75 7.67 8.45 -3.33
CA GLY A 75 6.74 7.40 -3.72
C GLY A 75 5.45 7.44 -2.89
N GLU A 76 4.31 7.27 -3.54
CA GLU A 76 3.02 7.05 -2.87
C GLU A 76 2.82 5.56 -2.60
N VAL A 77 2.55 5.20 -1.34
CA VAL A 77 2.17 3.84 -0.95
C VAL A 77 0.67 3.69 -1.06
N ARG A 78 0.22 2.67 -1.80
CA ARG A 78 -1.18 2.23 -1.84
C ARG A 78 -1.26 0.83 -1.29
N ILE A 79 -2.14 0.59 -0.34
CA ILE A 79 -2.27 -0.70 0.34
C ILE A 79 -3.73 -1.06 0.57
N VAL A 80 -4.06 -2.31 0.28
CA VAL A 80 -5.38 -2.88 0.56
C VAL A 80 -5.20 -4.28 1.13
N VAL A 81 -5.96 -4.62 2.17
CA VAL A 81 -5.95 -5.94 2.80
C VAL A 81 -7.38 -6.47 2.82
N ASP A 82 -7.55 -7.74 2.46
CA ASP A 82 -8.81 -8.46 2.59
C ASP A 82 -9.38 -8.23 4.02
N PRO A 83 -10.59 -7.69 4.15
CA PRO A 83 -11.22 -7.46 5.46
C PRO A 83 -11.24 -8.69 6.36
N ALA A 84 -11.43 -9.89 5.79
CA ALA A 84 -11.42 -11.16 6.52
C ALA A 84 -10.02 -11.56 7.05
N ARG A 85 -8.97 -10.91 6.55
CA ARG A 85 -7.56 -11.20 6.90
C ARG A 85 -6.91 -10.06 7.71
N ARG A 86 -7.65 -9.01 8.05
CA ARG A 86 -7.16 -7.91 8.90
C ARG A 86 -6.79 -8.42 10.30
N GLY A 87 -5.89 -7.71 10.98
CA GLY A 87 -5.40 -8.10 12.31
C GLY A 87 -4.40 -9.27 12.32
N ARG A 88 -4.09 -9.89 11.17
CA ARG A 88 -3.18 -11.04 11.05
C ARG A 88 -1.76 -10.64 10.59
N GLY A 89 -1.44 -9.36 10.58
CA GLY A 89 -0.12 -8.85 10.20
C GLY A 89 0.10 -8.65 8.71
N VAL A 90 -0.87 -8.99 7.84
CA VAL A 90 -0.75 -8.86 6.37
C VAL A 90 -0.41 -7.42 5.96
N GLY A 91 -1.16 -6.43 6.47
CA GLY A 91 -0.92 -5.02 6.13
C GLY A 91 0.46 -4.54 6.56
N ARG A 92 0.92 -4.94 7.77
CA ARG A 92 2.26 -4.60 8.26
C ARG A 92 3.36 -5.19 7.38
N ALA A 93 3.21 -6.44 6.96
CA ALA A 93 4.17 -7.10 6.09
C ALA A 93 4.23 -6.45 4.69
N LEU A 94 3.07 -6.09 4.11
CA LEU A 94 2.99 -5.35 2.84
C LEU A 94 3.61 -3.94 2.96
N ALA A 95 3.36 -3.21 4.05
CA ALA A 95 3.93 -1.89 4.25
C ALA A 95 5.47 -1.94 4.41
N ARG A 96 6.01 -2.97 5.09
CA ARG A 96 7.47 -3.21 5.14
C ARG A 96 8.04 -3.51 3.75
N HIS A 97 7.35 -4.32 2.96
CA HIS A 97 7.73 -4.60 1.59
C HIS A 97 7.80 -3.31 0.75
N ALA A 98 6.84 -2.39 0.93
CA ALA A 98 6.86 -1.09 0.25
C ALA A 98 8.11 -0.26 0.57
N VAL A 99 8.58 -0.26 1.82
CA VAL A 99 9.82 0.45 2.21
C VAL A 99 11.04 -0.16 1.53
N ILE A 100 11.11 -1.50 1.44
CA ILE A 100 12.20 -2.20 0.74
C ILE A 100 12.17 -1.87 -0.78
N GLU A 101 11.00 -1.93 -1.40
CA GLU A 101 10.83 -1.57 -2.82
C GLU A 101 11.23 -0.11 -3.08
N ALA A 102 10.87 0.82 -2.19
CA ALA A 102 11.26 2.24 -2.30
C ALA A 102 12.78 2.42 -2.35
N THR A 103 13.51 1.65 -1.55
CA THR A 103 14.98 1.65 -1.58
C THR A 103 15.51 1.16 -2.93
N GLY A 104 14.94 0.07 -3.46
CA GLY A 104 15.29 -0.47 -4.78
C GLY A 104 15.02 0.51 -5.92
N LEU A 105 13.98 1.34 -5.79
CA LEU A 105 13.62 2.40 -6.73
C LEU A 105 14.44 3.69 -6.55
N GLY A 106 15.31 3.78 -5.53
CA GLY A 106 16.10 4.98 -5.23
C GLY A 106 15.28 6.15 -4.69
N LEU A 107 14.09 5.89 -4.15
CA LEU A 107 13.25 6.93 -3.56
C LEU A 107 13.85 7.39 -2.22
N ALA A 108 13.69 8.68 -1.91
CA ALA A 108 14.14 9.27 -0.64
C ALA A 108 13.01 9.42 0.38
N LYS A 109 11.76 9.35 -0.07
CA LYS A 109 10.59 9.55 0.78
C LYS A 109 9.43 8.68 0.31
N LEU A 110 8.69 8.11 1.25
CA LEU A 110 7.37 7.52 1.01
C LEU A 110 6.30 8.40 1.64
N VAL A 111 5.16 8.49 0.99
CA VAL A 111 3.93 9.06 1.55
C VAL A 111 2.81 8.04 1.46
N VAL A 112 1.93 8.04 2.45
CA VAL A 112 0.68 7.29 2.42
C VAL A 112 -0.46 8.21 2.84
N GLU A 113 -1.57 8.11 2.14
CA GLU A 113 -2.79 8.85 2.43
C GLU A 113 -3.80 7.91 3.07
N VAL A 114 -4.28 8.30 4.24
CA VAL A 114 -5.19 7.50 5.08
C VAL A 114 -6.36 8.38 5.51
N ILE A 115 -7.59 7.85 5.49
CA ILE A 115 -8.72 8.58 6.08
C ILE A 115 -8.46 8.74 7.58
N ALA A 116 -8.64 9.97 8.09
CA ALA A 116 -8.20 10.37 9.43
C ALA A 116 -8.86 9.58 10.58
N ASP A 117 -9.98 8.92 10.34
CA ASP A 117 -10.68 8.06 11.32
C ASP A 117 -10.25 6.59 11.29
N GLN A 118 -9.32 6.21 10.40
CA GLN A 118 -8.76 4.85 10.34
C GLN A 118 -7.62 4.65 11.35
N GLU A 119 -7.89 4.85 12.64
CA GLU A 119 -6.90 4.79 13.71
C GLU A 119 -6.00 3.54 13.70
N PRO A 120 -6.51 2.31 13.45
CA PRO A 120 -5.65 1.12 13.42
C PRO A 120 -4.62 1.15 12.28
N LEU A 121 -4.99 1.70 11.12
CA LEU A 121 -4.11 1.84 9.97
C LEU A 121 -3.04 2.91 10.22
N ILE A 122 -3.43 4.04 10.81
CA ILE A 122 -2.52 5.12 11.22
C ILE A 122 -1.51 4.58 12.24
N ALA A 123 -1.96 3.86 13.26
CA ALA A 123 -1.10 3.26 14.28
C ALA A 123 -0.10 2.26 13.67
N MET A 124 -0.54 1.45 12.70
CA MET A 124 0.33 0.52 11.99
C MET A 124 1.45 1.25 11.23
N PHE A 125 1.13 2.30 10.47
CA PHE A 125 2.14 3.06 9.74
C PHE A 125 3.09 3.82 10.67
N ARG A 126 2.58 4.40 11.77
CA ARG A 126 3.44 5.04 12.78
C ARG A 126 4.41 4.06 13.42
N ALA A 127 3.99 2.84 13.69
CA ALA A 127 4.88 1.78 14.20
C ALA A 127 5.95 1.33 13.18
N LEU A 128 5.83 1.74 11.92
CA LEU A 128 6.82 1.54 10.85
C LEU A 128 7.66 2.81 10.56
N GLY A 129 7.56 3.83 11.43
CA GLY A 129 8.34 5.06 11.31
C GLY A 129 7.74 6.09 10.36
N PHE A 130 6.47 5.96 9.98
CA PHE A 130 5.76 7.03 9.28
C PHE A 130 5.27 8.07 10.29
N GLU A 131 5.46 9.34 9.98
CA GLU A 131 5.04 10.46 10.81
C GLU A 131 3.96 11.31 10.10
N PRO A 132 2.98 11.87 10.85
CA PRO A 132 2.00 12.78 10.27
C PRO A 132 2.68 14.01 9.66
N GLU A 133 2.33 14.33 8.41
CA GLU A 133 2.87 15.48 7.68
C GLU A 133 1.80 16.53 7.38
N ALA A 134 0.57 16.11 7.03
CA ALA A 134 -0.54 17.03 6.73
C ALA A 134 -1.89 16.39 7.06
N LEU A 135 -2.83 17.25 7.48
CA LEU A 135 -4.26 16.93 7.55
C LEU A 135 -5.01 17.79 6.53
N LEU A 136 -5.67 17.14 5.60
CA LEU A 136 -6.47 17.78 4.56
C LEU A 136 -7.94 17.62 4.91
N VAL A 137 -8.55 18.72 5.36
CA VAL A 137 -9.95 18.74 5.84
C VAL A 137 -10.90 18.58 4.66
N ASP A 138 -11.97 17.77 4.80
CA ASP A 138 -13.00 17.53 3.81
C ASP A 138 -12.47 17.13 2.41
N HIS A 139 -11.34 16.45 2.38
CA HIS A 139 -10.57 16.19 1.15
C HIS A 139 -11.10 15.02 0.33
N VAL A 140 -11.69 14.03 0.96
CA VAL A 140 -12.22 12.84 0.30
C VAL A 140 -13.73 12.82 0.38
N ARG A 141 -14.40 12.57 -0.75
CA ARG A 141 -15.83 12.26 -0.79
C ARG A 141 -15.98 10.74 -0.88
N ASP A 142 -16.52 10.14 0.18
CA ASP A 142 -16.78 8.71 0.17
C ASP A 142 -17.99 8.35 -0.74
N ARG A 143 -18.20 7.05 -0.96
CA ARG A 143 -19.30 6.57 -1.83
C ARG A 143 -20.69 6.88 -1.31
N SER A 144 -20.84 7.21 -0.03
CA SER A 144 -22.10 7.71 0.55
C SER A 144 -22.34 9.20 0.25
N GLY A 145 -21.32 9.89 -0.27
CA GLY A 145 -21.30 11.34 -0.51
C GLY A 145 -20.82 12.16 0.68
N ALA A 146 -20.47 11.53 1.81
CA ALA A 146 -19.91 12.23 2.97
C ALA A 146 -18.47 12.70 2.70
N LEU A 147 -18.14 13.88 3.23
CA LEU A 147 -16.77 14.39 3.21
C LEU A 147 -15.98 13.83 4.39
N ARG A 148 -14.73 13.49 4.13
CA ARG A 148 -13.81 12.90 5.11
C ARG A 148 -12.48 13.61 5.07
N ASP A 149 -11.85 13.72 6.22
CA ASP A 149 -10.51 14.25 6.35
C ASP A 149 -9.48 13.20 5.90
N LEU A 150 -8.44 13.65 5.22
CA LEU A 150 -7.33 12.84 4.76
C LEU A 150 -6.07 13.18 5.54
N LEU A 151 -5.47 12.19 6.18
CA LEU A 151 -4.18 12.31 6.85
C LEU A 151 -3.08 11.82 5.90
N VAL A 152 -2.09 12.67 5.66
CA VAL A 152 -0.87 12.31 4.96
C VAL A 152 0.19 11.93 5.99
N LEU A 153 0.70 10.71 5.90
CA LEU A 153 1.83 10.24 6.68
C LEU A 153 3.04 10.11 5.76
N ALA A 154 4.23 10.48 6.24
CA ALA A 154 5.46 10.40 5.47
C ALA A 154 6.55 9.60 6.21
N HIS A 155 7.41 8.95 5.44
CA HIS A 155 8.56 8.20 5.92
C HIS A 155 9.79 8.55 5.07
N ALA A 156 10.90 8.93 5.73
CA ALA A 156 12.18 9.10 5.06
C ALA A 156 12.77 7.69 4.79
N VAL A 157 13.09 7.42 3.52
CA VAL A 157 13.69 6.14 3.11
C VAL A 157 15.18 6.20 3.41
N ASP A 158 15.58 5.57 4.52
CA ASP A 158 16.99 5.41 4.88
C ASP A 158 17.50 4.10 4.29
N ARG A 159 18.54 4.19 3.47
CA ARG A 159 19.19 3.01 2.86
C ARG A 159 19.76 2.06 3.91
N GLU A 160 20.26 2.57 5.03
CA GLU A 160 20.80 1.75 6.10
C GLU A 160 19.67 0.97 6.81
N TRP A 161 18.54 1.65 7.09
CA TRP A 161 17.39 1.01 7.72
C TRP A 161 16.77 -0.08 6.81
N ALA A 162 16.62 0.21 5.53
CA ALA A 162 16.08 -0.75 4.57
C ALA A 162 17.00 -1.99 4.40
N ALA A 163 18.33 -1.78 4.40
CA ALA A 163 19.30 -2.87 4.37
C ALA A 163 19.21 -3.74 5.64
N MET A 164 19.08 -3.12 6.82
CA MET A 164 18.90 -3.83 8.09
C MET A 164 17.60 -4.64 8.12
N THR A 165 16.51 -4.11 7.58
CA THR A 165 15.23 -4.80 7.48
C THR A 165 15.31 -5.99 6.51
N ALA A 166 15.97 -5.81 5.37
CA ALA A 166 16.17 -6.85 4.37
C ALA A 166 17.05 -8.02 4.88
N THR A 167 17.97 -7.73 5.82
CA THR A 167 18.85 -8.75 6.44
C THR A 167 18.26 -9.41 7.69
N GLY A 168 17.01 -9.06 8.07
CA GLY A 168 16.33 -9.62 9.26
C GLY A 168 16.84 -9.10 10.61
N ILE A 169 17.77 -8.15 10.62
CA ILE A 169 18.37 -7.62 11.87
C ILE A 169 17.33 -6.83 12.70
N VAL A 170 16.29 -6.26 12.05
CA VAL A 170 15.25 -5.48 12.73
C VAL A 170 14.13 -6.35 13.33
N GLU A 171 14.08 -7.64 13.01
CA GLU A 171 13.10 -8.56 13.63
C GLU A 171 13.53 -9.01 15.05
N ALA A 172 14.77 -8.68 15.46
CA ALA A 172 15.36 -9.10 16.74
C ALA A 172 15.31 -7.98 17.82
N LEU A 173 14.73 -6.81 17.52
CA LEU A 173 14.52 -5.68 18.45
C LEU A 173 13.03 -5.43 18.64
#